data_f971bdca5735cc5b87aaa90a6c7472f6
#
_entry.id   f971bdca5735cc5b87aaa90a6c7472f6
#
_cell.length_a   1.000
_cell.length_b   1.000
_cell.length_c   1.000
_cell.angle_alpha   90.00
_cell.angle_beta   90.00
_cell.angle_gamma   90.00
#
_symmetry.space_group_name_H-M   'P 1'
#
loop_
_entity.id
_entity.type
_entity.pdbx_description
1 polymer ?
#
loop_
_entity_poly.entity_id
_entity_poly.type
_entity_poly.pdbx_seq_one_letter_code
_entity_poly.pdbx_strand_id
1 'polypeptide(L)'
;GAVLLVSASVVLSAVIDRSKIYALQPALKLSIVLGLGITFVLGMAFGGYMSSQPTGHWVGAAPTDAGGLPLVAWSRSGGDLRVAHFFGIHAMHIVPLFAFALHRLHVPQALARPTVWGFSALFCALTVWTFVQALRGQPFWA
;
A
#
# COMPACT_ATOMS: atom_id res chain seq x y z
N GLY A 1 12.77 13.52 5.03
CA GLY A 1 13.22 12.13 4.85
C GLY A 1 12.20 11.28 4.10
N ALA A 2 10.96 11.13 4.61
CA ALA A 2 9.95 10.23 4.02
C ALA A 2 9.59 10.57 2.56
N VAL A 3 9.40 11.84 2.24
CA VAL A 3 9.10 12.29 0.86
C VAL A 3 10.18 11.86 -0.13
N LEU A 4 11.46 11.99 0.23
CA LEU A 4 12.57 11.55 -0.63
C LEU A 4 12.57 10.05 -0.87
N LEU A 5 12.33 9.25 0.18
CA LEU A 5 12.28 7.79 0.07
C LEU A 5 11.12 7.34 -0.82
N VAL A 6 9.94 7.92 -0.62
CA VAL A 6 8.76 7.57 -1.43
C VAL A 6 8.93 8.05 -2.88
N SER A 7 9.52 9.23 -3.11
CA SER A 7 9.83 9.71 -4.47
C SER A 7 10.87 8.84 -5.18
N ALA A 8 11.84 8.26 -4.46
CA ALA A 8 12.79 7.32 -5.03
C ALA A 8 12.10 6.08 -5.62
N SER A 9 10.93 5.68 -5.11
CA SER A 9 10.16 4.56 -5.66
C SER A 9 9.72 4.79 -7.11
N VAL A 10 9.42 6.04 -7.49
CA VAL A 10 9.05 6.40 -8.87
C VAL A 10 10.25 6.27 -9.81
N VAL A 11 11.41 6.78 -9.37
CA VAL A 11 12.65 6.67 -10.16
C VAL A 11 13.01 5.20 -10.34
N LEU A 12 12.97 4.41 -9.26
CA LEU A 12 13.27 2.99 -9.29
C LEU A 12 12.30 2.22 -10.21
N SER A 13 11.01 2.54 -10.14
CA SER A 13 9.99 1.98 -11.01
C SER A 13 10.31 2.25 -12.50
N ALA A 14 10.64 3.48 -12.85
CA ALA A 14 10.99 3.86 -14.22
C ALA A 14 12.29 3.19 -14.71
N VAL A 15 13.29 3.06 -13.82
CA VAL A 15 14.55 2.37 -14.13
C VAL A 15 14.29 0.87 -14.37
N ILE A 16 13.53 0.22 -13.53
CA ILE A 16 13.19 -1.20 -13.66
C ILE A 16 12.38 -1.43 -14.94
N ASP A 17 11.40 -0.56 -15.24
CA ASP A 17 10.58 -0.71 -16.43
C ASP A 17 11.40 -0.59 -17.72
N ARG A 18 12.36 0.33 -17.77
CA ARG A 18 13.24 0.55 -18.92
C ARG A 18 14.40 -0.44 -19.00
N SER A 19 14.75 -1.11 -17.90
CA SER A 19 15.91 -1.99 -17.87
C SER A 19 15.66 -3.25 -18.69
N LYS A 20 16.66 -3.59 -19.54
CA LYS A 20 16.75 -4.88 -20.24
C LYS A 20 17.72 -5.84 -19.54
N ILE A 21 18.32 -5.41 -18.43
CA ILE A 21 19.45 -6.06 -17.76
C ILE A 21 19.02 -7.35 -17.03
N TYR A 22 17.78 -7.38 -16.55
CA TYR A 22 17.28 -8.52 -15.78
C TYR A 22 16.22 -9.26 -16.59
N ALA A 23 16.43 -10.55 -16.80
CA ALA A 23 15.45 -11.48 -17.39
C ALA A 23 14.31 -11.76 -16.38
N LEU A 24 13.74 -10.70 -15.80
CA LEU A 24 12.56 -10.85 -14.95
C LEU A 24 11.37 -11.26 -15.80
N GLN A 25 10.60 -12.20 -15.27
CA GLN A 25 9.34 -12.55 -15.90
C GLN A 25 8.41 -11.34 -16.03
N PRO A 26 7.68 -11.17 -17.12
CA PRO A 26 6.89 -9.96 -17.38
C PRO A 26 5.87 -9.63 -16.28
N ALA A 27 5.22 -10.63 -15.68
CA ALA A 27 4.29 -10.40 -14.57
C ALA A 27 4.99 -9.91 -13.30
N LEU A 28 6.18 -10.44 -12.99
CA LEU A 28 6.97 -10.01 -11.82
C LEU A 28 7.50 -8.59 -12.03
N LYS A 29 8.03 -8.27 -13.21
CA LYS A 29 8.44 -6.91 -13.55
C LYS A 29 7.29 -5.92 -13.41
N LEU A 30 6.12 -6.25 -13.98
CA LEU A 30 4.90 -5.46 -13.87
C LEU A 30 4.51 -5.21 -12.40
N SER A 31 4.55 -6.25 -11.57
CA SER A 31 4.17 -6.16 -10.16
C SER A 31 5.08 -5.23 -9.34
N ILE A 32 6.39 -5.23 -9.64
CA ILE A 32 7.34 -4.31 -9.00
C ILE A 32 7.03 -2.87 -9.40
N VAL A 33 6.82 -2.60 -10.69
CA VAL A 33 6.47 -1.27 -11.20
C VAL A 33 5.16 -0.78 -10.57
N LEU A 34 4.12 -1.62 -10.55
CA LEU A 34 2.83 -1.29 -9.95
C LEU A 34 2.95 -1.09 -8.44
N GLY A 35 3.62 -1.99 -7.73
CA GLY A 35 3.82 -1.89 -6.28
C GLY A 35 4.50 -0.58 -5.88
N LEU A 36 5.57 -0.20 -6.57
CA LEU A 36 6.28 1.06 -6.35
C LEU A 36 5.42 2.29 -6.68
N GLY A 37 4.69 2.25 -7.82
CA GLY A 37 3.79 3.33 -8.22
C GLY A 37 2.64 3.53 -7.24
N ILE A 38 1.99 2.45 -6.80
CA ILE A 38 0.92 2.48 -5.79
C ILE A 38 1.47 3.02 -4.47
N THR A 39 2.64 2.56 -4.03
CA THR A 39 3.31 3.05 -2.81
C THR A 39 3.53 4.55 -2.88
N PHE A 40 4.01 5.07 -4.01
CA PHE A 40 4.17 6.50 -4.19
C PHE A 40 2.83 7.24 -4.06
N VAL A 41 1.84 6.85 -4.85
CA VAL A 41 0.56 7.56 -4.91
C VAL A 41 -0.19 7.50 -3.56
N LEU A 42 -0.41 6.30 -3.03
CA LEU A 42 -1.19 6.13 -1.80
C LEU A 42 -0.39 6.54 -0.56
N GLY A 43 0.91 6.26 -0.53
CA GLY A 43 1.79 6.67 0.56
C GLY A 43 1.87 8.18 0.70
N MET A 44 2.02 8.92 -0.42
CA MET A 44 2.02 10.39 -0.43
C MET A 44 0.64 10.96 -0.09
N ALA A 45 -0.43 10.44 -0.68
CA ALA A 45 -1.78 10.94 -0.45
C ALA A 45 -2.20 10.75 1.02
N PHE A 46 -2.08 9.55 1.55
CA PHE A 46 -2.55 9.25 2.92
C PHE A 46 -1.58 9.79 3.98
N GLY A 47 -0.27 9.70 3.75
CA GLY A 47 0.73 10.27 4.65
C GLY A 47 0.66 11.79 4.69
N GLY A 48 0.49 12.45 3.54
CA GLY A 48 0.29 13.89 3.45
C GLY A 48 -0.98 14.35 4.14
N TYR A 49 -2.10 13.67 3.90
CA TYR A 49 -3.35 13.95 4.59
C TYR A 49 -3.20 13.79 6.12
N MET A 50 -2.68 12.65 6.58
CA MET A 50 -2.47 12.38 8.00
C MET A 50 -1.59 13.45 8.65
N SER A 51 -0.52 13.89 7.99
CA SER A 51 0.40 14.91 8.49
C SER A 51 -0.23 16.32 8.56
N SER A 52 -1.30 16.56 7.83
CA SER A 52 -2.03 17.85 7.84
C SER A 52 -3.11 17.93 8.93
N GLN A 53 -3.42 16.81 9.60
CA GLN A 53 -4.48 16.78 10.61
C GLN A 53 -3.98 17.27 11.98
N PRO A 54 -4.72 18.16 12.66
CA PRO A 54 -4.34 18.66 14.00
C PRO A 54 -4.38 17.56 15.06
N THR A 55 -5.20 16.53 14.88
CA THR A 55 -5.30 15.36 15.76
C THR A 55 -4.32 14.25 15.40
N GLY A 56 -3.44 14.48 14.40
CA GLY A 56 -2.55 13.44 13.88
C GLY A 56 -3.31 12.36 13.12
N HIS A 57 -3.24 11.12 13.60
CA HIS A 57 -3.84 9.97 12.89
C HIS A 57 -5.19 9.50 13.46
N TRP A 58 -5.64 10.08 14.58
CA TRP A 58 -6.91 9.70 15.21
C TRP A 58 -8.09 10.48 14.63
N VAL A 59 -9.19 9.79 14.36
CA VAL A 59 -10.44 10.37 13.86
C VAL A 59 -11.60 9.85 14.70
N GLY A 60 -12.32 10.78 15.35
CA GLY A 60 -13.51 10.43 16.14
C GLY A 60 -13.24 9.66 17.44
N ALA A 61 -12.00 9.64 17.92
CA ALA A 61 -11.62 9.03 19.19
C ALA A 61 -10.62 9.91 19.95
N ALA A 62 -10.39 9.59 21.22
CA ALA A 62 -9.32 10.24 22.00
C ALA A 62 -7.95 10.00 21.35
N PRO A 63 -7.06 10.99 21.32
CA PRO A 63 -5.74 10.89 20.72
C PRO A 63 -4.78 10.10 21.63
N THR A 64 -5.02 8.80 21.73
CA THR A 64 -4.23 7.86 22.54
C THR A 64 -4.11 6.51 21.89
N ASP A 65 -2.95 5.88 22.00
CA ASP A 65 -2.71 4.50 21.57
C ASP A 65 -3.06 3.46 22.65
N ALA A 66 -3.50 3.91 23.83
CA ALA A 66 -3.89 3.02 24.92
C ALA A 66 -5.10 2.16 24.50
N GLY A 67 -4.97 0.83 24.68
CA GLY A 67 -5.99 -0.13 24.27
C GLY A 67 -6.07 -0.41 22.75
N GLY A 68 -5.11 0.08 21.96
CA GLY A 68 -5.00 -0.22 20.54
C GLY A 68 -4.71 -1.70 20.24
N LEU A 69 -4.76 -2.05 18.97
CA LEU A 69 -4.46 -3.42 18.52
C LEU A 69 -3.02 -3.82 18.87
N PRO A 70 -2.81 -5.06 19.37
CA PRO A 70 -1.46 -5.56 19.64
C PRO A 70 -0.54 -5.38 18.44
N LEU A 71 0.74 -5.10 18.67
CA LEU A 71 1.84 -4.90 17.73
C LEU A 71 1.77 -3.58 16.92
N VAL A 72 0.61 -3.14 16.48
CA VAL A 72 0.47 -1.96 15.60
C VAL A 72 -0.14 -0.74 16.32
N ALA A 73 -0.70 -0.93 17.50
CA ALA A 73 -1.35 0.08 18.31
C ALA A 73 -2.46 0.88 17.58
N TRP A 74 -3.08 0.28 16.56
CA TRP A 74 -4.19 0.94 15.84
C TRP A 74 -5.40 1.07 16.74
N SER A 75 -6.07 2.23 16.66
CA SER A 75 -7.24 2.55 17.47
C SER A 75 -8.36 1.52 17.29
N ARG A 76 -8.94 1.09 18.42
CA ARG A 76 -10.13 0.22 18.47
C ARG A 76 -11.41 1.00 18.79
N SER A 77 -11.29 2.28 19.17
CA SER A 77 -12.40 3.14 19.58
C SER A 77 -12.82 4.17 18.53
N GLY A 78 -12.02 4.34 17.48
CA GLY A 78 -12.31 5.28 16.39
C GLY A 78 -11.42 5.02 15.17
N GLY A 79 -11.53 5.89 14.17
CA GLY A 79 -10.75 5.81 12.96
C GLY A 79 -9.26 6.05 13.19
N ASP A 80 -8.42 5.29 12.47
CA ASP A 80 -6.96 5.42 12.51
C ASP A 80 -6.40 5.49 11.10
N LEU A 81 -5.91 6.67 10.71
CA LEU A 81 -5.37 6.93 9.38
C LEU A 81 -4.08 6.15 9.08
N ARG A 82 -3.39 5.67 10.12
CA ARG A 82 -2.19 4.83 9.97
C ARG A 82 -2.48 3.54 9.21
N VAL A 83 -3.70 3.00 9.32
CA VAL A 83 -4.09 1.75 8.66
C VAL A 83 -3.97 1.90 7.14
N ALA A 84 -4.61 2.90 6.55
CA ALA A 84 -4.56 3.15 5.12
C ALA A 84 -3.15 3.51 4.64
N HIS A 85 -2.43 4.33 5.41
CA HIS A 85 -1.05 4.67 5.11
C HIS A 85 -0.15 3.44 5.14
N PHE A 86 -0.29 2.56 6.13
CA PHE A 86 0.44 1.30 6.24
C PHE A 86 0.24 0.43 4.99
N PHE A 87 -1.01 0.16 4.61
CA PHE A 87 -1.28 -0.62 3.40
C PHE A 87 -0.73 0.09 2.16
N GLY A 88 -0.90 1.40 2.04
CA GLY A 88 -0.38 2.18 0.91
C GLY A 88 1.13 2.00 0.71
N ILE A 89 1.93 2.18 1.77
CA ILE A 89 3.39 2.04 1.67
C ILE A 89 3.86 0.60 1.51
N HIS A 90 3.05 -0.39 1.91
CA HIS A 90 3.40 -1.81 1.77
C HIS A 90 3.02 -2.41 0.41
N ALA A 91 2.39 -1.65 -0.48
CA ALA A 91 2.09 -2.12 -1.84
C ALA A 91 3.35 -2.60 -2.58
N MET A 92 4.50 -1.94 -2.36
CA MET A 92 5.79 -2.33 -2.95
C MET A 92 6.27 -3.72 -2.53
N HIS A 93 5.74 -4.28 -1.44
CA HIS A 93 6.05 -5.64 -0.99
C HIS A 93 4.96 -6.62 -1.38
N ILE A 94 3.69 -6.25 -1.15
CA ILE A 94 2.54 -7.16 -1.28
C ILE A 94 2.28 -7.50 -2.74
N VAL A 95 2.34 -6.52 -3.65
CA VAL A 95 2.06 -6.76 -5.08
C VAL A 95 3.13 -7.62 -5.74
N PRO A 96 4.45 -7.39 -5.53
CA PRO A 96 5.48 -8.31 -6.02
C PRO A 96 5.44 -9.70 -5.38
N LEU A 97 5.14 -9.79 -4.09
CA LEU A 97 5.01 -11.07 -3.41
C LEU A 97 3.88 -11.92 -4.02
N PHE A 98 2.75 -11.30 -4.35
CA PHE A 98 1.65 -11.96 -5.05
C PHE A 98 2.08 -12.48 -6.43
N ALA A 99 2.76 -11.66 -7.23
CA ALA A 99 3.26 -12.09 -8.54
C ALA A 99 4.32 -13.20 -8.43
N PHE A 100 5.16 -13.14 -7.39
CA PHE A 100 6.11 -14.22 -7.08
C PHE A 100 5.39 -15.53 -6.74
N ALA A 101 4.30 -15.47 -5.98
CA ALA A 101 3.47 -16.64 -5.69
C ALA A 101 2.87 -17.24 -6.99
N LEU A 102 2.34 -16.41 -7.90
CA LEU A 102 1.86 -16.88 -9.21
C LEU A 102 2.98 -17.56 -10.01
N HIS A 103 4.20 -17.01 -9.96
CA HIS A 103 5.36 -17.64 -10.60
C HIS A 103 5.69 -19.01 -9.98
N ARG A 104 5.70 -19.11 -8.66
CA ARG A 104 5.96 -20.37 -7.95
C ARG A 104 4.89 -21.44 -8.24
N LEU A 105 3.66 -21.01 -8.49
CA LEU A 105 2.53 -21.87 -8.88
C LEU A 105 2.51 -22.15 -10.38
N HIS A 106 3.55 -21.74 -11.14
CA HIS A 106 3.69 -21.96 -12.58
C HIS A 106 2.51 -21.41 -13.42
N VAL A 107 1.86 -20.33 -12.97
CA VAL A 107 0.76 -19.70 -13.70
C VAL A 107 1.30 -19.12 -15.02
N PRO A 108 0.69 -19.47 -16.19
CA PRO A 108 1.12 -18.94 -17.48
C PRO A 108 1.09 -17.42 -17.53
N GLN A 109 2.07 -16.80 -18.22
CA GLN A 109 2.20 -15.32 -18.29
C GLN A 109 0.95 -14.64 -18.89
N ALA A 110 0.23 -15.31 -19.78
CA ALA A 110 -1.02 -14.82 -20.34
C ALA A 110 -2.11 -14.59 -19.27
N LEU A 111 -2.10 -15.39 -18.21
CA LEU A 111 -3.01 -15.24 -17.06
C LEU A 111 -2.37 -14.44 -15.93
N ALA A 112 -1.08 -14.61 -15.67
CA ALA A 112 -0.41 -13.96 -14.55
C ALA A 112 -0.46 -12.43 -14.65
N ARG A 113 -0.24 -11.85 -15.84
CA ARG A 113 -0.28 -10.38 -16.02
C ARG A 113 -1.65 -9.76 -15.71
N PRO A 114 -2.77 -10.20 -16.30
CA PRO A 114 -4.08 -9.64 -15.94
C PRO A 114 -4.45 -9.91 -14.49
N THR A 115 -4.03 -11.03 -13.90
CA THR A 115 -4.25 -11.33 -12.48
C THR A 115 -3.49 -10.35 -11.57
N VAL A 116 -2.25 -9.97 -11.92
CA VAL A 116 -1.50 -8.94 -11.19
C VAL A 116 -2.20 -7.58 -11.27
N TRP A 117 -2.73 -7.19 -12.43
CA TRP A 117 -3.52 -5.97 -12.57
C TRP A 117 -4.78 -6.01 -11.71
N GLY A 118 -5.55 -7.09 -11.76
CA GLY A 118 -6.76 -7.29 -10.97
C GLY A 118 -6.48 -7.24 -9.47
N PHE A 119 -5.43 -7.93 -9.02
CA PHE A 119 -5.00 -7.91 -7.63
C PHE A 119 -4.59 -6.49 -7.18
N SER A 120 -3.81 -5.78 -8.00
CA SER A 120 -3.38 -4.41 -7.69
C SER A 120 -4.56 -3.45 -7.58
N ALA A 121 -5.55 -3.56 -8.48
CA ALA A 121 -6.77 -2.76 -8.42
C ALA A 121 -7.60 -3.06 -7.16
N LEU A 122 -7.77 -4.34 -6.82
CA LEU A 122 -8.45 -4.76 -5.58
C LEU A 122 -7.71 -4.25 -4.35
N PHE A 123 -6.40 -4.37 -4.32
CA PHE A 123 -5.56 -3.88 -3.22
C PHE A 123 -5.72 -2.36 -3.04
N CYS A 124 -5.69 -1.59 -4.12
CA CYS A 124 -5.95 -0.15 -4.08
C CYS A 124 -7.36 0.15 -3.53
N ALA A 125 -8.39 -0.55 -4.02
CA ALA A 125 -9.76 -0.37 -3.57
C ALA A 125 -9.92 -0.64 -2.07
N LEU A 126 -9.35 -1.74 -1.56
CA LEU A 126 -9.34 -2.07 -0.14
C LEU A 126 -8.58 -1.04 0.69
N THR A 127 -7.44 -0.55 0.20
CA THR A 127 -6.66 0.47 0.89
C THR A 127 -7.41 1.81 0.97
N VAL A 128 -8.07 2.22 -0.13
CA VAL A 128 -8.93 3.41 -0.13
C VAL A 128 -10.14 3.20 0.79
N TRP A 129 -10.72 2.00 0.82
CA TRP A 129 -11.81 1.67 1.74
C TRP A 129 -11.39 1.87 3.20
N THR A 130 -10.21 1.38 3.62
CA THR A 130 -9.72 1.59 5.00
C THR A 130 -9.51 3.07 5.32
N PHE A 131 -9.12 3.88 4.33
CA PHE A 131 -9.02 5.33 4.49
C PHE A 131 -10.39 5.97 4.73
N VAL A 132 -11.38 5.63 3.90
CA VAL A 132 -12.76 6.14 4.07
C VAL A 132 -13.37 5.68 5.39
N GLN A 133 -13.12 4.44 5.80
CA GLN A 133 -13.54 3.91 7.09
C GLN A 133 -12.95 4.73 8.24
N ALA A 134 -11.65 5.01 8.20
CA ALA A 134 -10.98 5.84 9.20
C ALA A 134 -11.56 7.27 9.24
N LEU A 135 -11.81 7.90 8.08
CA LEU A 135 -12.43 9.23 8.00
C LEU A 135 -13.83 9.29 8.62
N ARG A 136 -14.55 8.18 8.63
CA ARG A 136 -15.87 8.06 9.29
C ARG A 136 -15.74 7.82 10.80
N GLY A 137 -14.56 7.87 11.37
CA GLY A 137 -14.34 7.58 12.78
C GLY A 137 -14.53 6.11 13.15
N GLN A 138 -14.51 5.21 12.19
CA GLN A 138 -14.72 3.78 12.41
C GLN A 138 -13.38 3.05 12.58
N PRO A 139 -13.22 2.20 13.62
CA PRO A 139 -12.01 1.43 13.80
C PRO A 139 -11.85 0.40 12.68
N PHE A 140 -10.61 0.07 12.36
CA PHE A 140 -10.31 -0.99 11.39
C PHE A 140 -10.75 -2.36 11.91
N TRP A 141 -10.59 -2.57 13.21
CA TRP A 141 -11.02 -3.77 13.93
C TRP A 141 -11.47 -3.39 15.32
N ALA A 142 -12.69 -3.73 15.70
CA ALA A 142 -13.26 -3.46 17.02
C ALA A 142 -12.92 -4.54 18.06
#